data_26be30df93f74c760ae45f1c1037a580
#
_entry.id   26be30df93f74c760ae45f1c1037a580
#
_cell.length_a   1.000
_cell.length_b   1.000
_cell.length_c   1.000
_cell.angle_alpha   90.00
_cell.angle_beta   90.00
_cell.angle_gamma   90.00
#
_symmetry.space_group_name_H-M   'P 1'
#
loop_
_entity.id
_entity.type
_entity.pdbx_description
1 polymer ?
#
loop_
_entity_poly.entity_id
_entity_poly.type
_entity_poly.pdbx_seq_one_letter_code
_entity_poly.pdbx_strand_id
1 'polypeptide(L)'
;MSRPCIPKNTADALRQQVYAARNRAEADALETSEPIQARWRRLEANDMEAYADSFLALPEEQIEVGAAGEMLPTGDSATDRPDLIDTVRSKPDKVTAQASLARLELLAQTGALDLAVDTADTIRARNSLEKMVAHPIAAAHGLAMKFAAKSEQMLGFVTSWDTTARQQVSNLEASRLANSAARMMESFNQGLLTLDRLRNGRQQLVTVQHVNVANGGQAIVAGAVKNRDSRRRGG
;
A
#
# COMPACT_ATOMS: atom_id res chain seq x y z
N MET A 1 32.43 -23.90 -8.21
CA MET A 1 32.12 -22.46 -8.34
C MET A 1 30.81 -22.36 -9.08
N SER A 2 29.71 -21.99 -8.41
CA SER A 2 28.44 -21.70 -9.07
C SER A 2 28.57 -20.34 -9.75
N ARG A 3 28.26 -20.29 -11.05
CA ARG A 3 28.16 -19.00 -11.76
C ARG A 3 27.08 -18.15 -11.07
N PRO A 4 27.35 -16.85 -10.82
CA PRO A 4 26.30 -15.97 -10.31
C PRO A 4 25.10 -16.05 -11.26
N CYS A 5 23.93 -16.30 -10.70
CA CYS A 5 22.70 -16.46 -11.46
C CYS A 5 22.17 -15.08 -11.84
N ILE A 6 21.87 -14.86 -13.10
CA ILE A 6 21.20 -13.62 -13.54
C ILE A 6 19.87 -13.50 -12.78
N PRO A 7 19.59 -12.36 -12.13
CA PRO A 7 18.33 -12.17 -11.41
C PRO A 7 17.12 -12.34 -12.31
N LYS A 8 16.11 -13.06 -11.84
CA LYS A 8 14.86 -13.27 -12.59
C LYS A 8 13.83 -12.18 -12.32
N ASN A 9 13.92 -11.54 -11.18
CA ASN A 9 13.02 -10.49 -10.74
C ASN A 9 13.74 -9.55 -9.75
N THR A 10 13.07 -8.46 -9.39
CA THR A 10 13.62 -7.44 -8.47
C THR A 10 13.98 -8.02 -7.11
N ALA A 11 13.18 -8.97 -6.59
CA ALA A 11 13.47 -9.59 -5.30
C ALA A 11 14.77 -10.42 -5.35
N ASP A 12 15.03 -11.10 -6.46
CA ASP A 12 16.27 -11.85 -6.65
C ASP A 12 17.47 -10.90 -6.76
N ALA A 13 17.31 -9.77 -7.48
CA ALA A 13 18.37 -8.76 -7.59
C ALA A 13 18.71 -8.15 -6.21
N LEU A 14 17.71 -7.77 -5.44
CA LEU A 14 17.93 -7.26 -4.07
C LEU A 14 18.57 -8.30 -3.15
N ARG A 15 18.17 -9.57 -3.25
CA ARG A 15 18.84 -10.66 -2.51
C ARG A 15 20.31 -10.78 -2.91
N GLN A 16 20.64 -10.66 -4.20
CA GLN A 16 22.02 -10.70 -4.66
C GLN A 16 22.86 -9.57 -4.09
N GLN A 17 22.31 -8.35 -3.99
CA GLN A 17 22.99 -7.24 -3.32
C GLN A 17 23.27 -7.54 -1.84
N VAL A 18 22.31 -8.12 -1.12
CA VAL A 18 22.49 -8.54 0.29
C VAL A 18 23.57 -9.62 0.41
N TYR A 19 23.58 -10.63 -0.49
CA TYR A 19 24.62 -11.67 -0.51
C TYR A 19 25.99 -11.11 -0.88
N ALA A 20 26.05 -10.15 -1.81
CA ALA A 20 27.30 -9.46 -2.15
C ALA A 20 27.88 -8.73 -0.93
N ALA A 21 27.06 -7.99 -0.20
CA ALA A 21 27.49 -7.32 1.04
C ALA A 21 28.00 -8.32 2.09
N ARG A 22 27.31 -9.45 2.28
CA ARG A 22 27.73 -10.51 3.19
C ARG A 22 29.06 -11.14 2.76
N ASN A 23 29.23 -11.46 1.47
CA ASN A 23 30.47 -12.01 0.94
C ASN A 23 31.66 -11.06 1.13
N ARG A 24 31.45 -9.75 1.04
CA ARG A 24 32.49 -8.75 1.35
C ARG A 24 32.87 -8.78 2.83
N ALA A 25 31.90 -8.81 3.72
CA ALA A 25 32.16 -8.89 5.16
C ALA A 25 32.91 -10.18 5.53
N GLU A 26 32.55 -11.32 4.93
CA GLU A 26 33.26 -12.57 5.10
C GLU A 26 34.69 -12.51 4.51
N ALA A 27 34.87 -11.85 3.37
CA ALA A 27 36.20 -11.65 2.78
C ALA A 27 37.11 -10.80 3.67
N ASP A 28 36.58 -9.77 4.30
CA ASP A 28 37.32 -8.91 5.21
C ASP A 28 37.74 -9.68 6.46
N ALA A 29 36.91 -10.60 6.97
CA ALA A 29 37.26 -11.48 8.09
C ALA A 29 38.36 -12.52 7.74
N LEU A 30 38.45 -12.93 6.47
CA LEU A 30 39.42 -13.90 5.98
C LEU A 30 40.72 -13.27 5.49
N GLU A 31 40.84 -11.96 5.41
CA GLU A 31 41.96 -11.24 4.78
C GLU A 31 43.33 -11.65 5.30
N THR A 32 43.46 -11.88 6.64
CA THR A 32 44.71 -12.23 7.27
C THR A 32 44.98 -13.74 7.32
N SER A 33 43.94 -14.56 7.40
CA SER A 33 44.08 -16.02 7.55
C SER A 33 44.11 -16.75 6.20
N GLU A 34 43.30 -16.31 5.24
CA GLU A 34 43.10 -16.98 3.95
C GLU A 34 42.94 -15.96 2.80
N PRO A 35 44.02 -15.23 2.45
CA PRO A 35 43.96 -14.11 1.52
C PRO A 35 43.49 -14.50 0.12
N ILE A 36 43.73 -15.72 -0.32
CA ILE A 36 43.26 -16.21 -1.62
C ILE A 36 41.74 -16.39 -1.59
N GLN A 37 41.15 -16.93 -0.52
CA GLN A 37 39.72 -17.07 -0.38
C GLN A 37 39.02 -15.70 -0.23
N ALA A 38 39.62 -14.79 0.53
CA ALA A 38 39.15 -13.42 0.66
C ALA A 38 39.04 -12.74 -0.70
N ARG A 39 40.04 -12.86 -1.55
CA ARG A 39 40.02 -12.33 -2.91
C ARG A 39 38.91 -12.93 -3.77
N TRP A 40 38.73 -14.26 -3.69
CA TRP A 40 37.66 -14.92 -4.45
C TRP A 40 36.27 -14.48 -4.01
N ARG A 41 36.03 -14.32 -2.72
CA ARG A 41 34.77 -13.83 -2.19
C ARG A 41 34.45 -12.39 -2.63
N ARG A 42 35.47 -11.54 -2.69
CA ARG A 42 35.30 -10.17 -3.23
C ARG A 42 34.95 -10.17 -4.71
N LEU A 43 35.58 -11.01 -5.51
CA LEU A 43 35.25 -11.14 -6.92
C LEU A 43 33.81 -11.63 -7.12
N GLU A 44 33.41 -12.67 -6.38
CA GLU A 44 32.02 -13.17 -6.43
C GLU A 44 31.02 -12.09 -6.00
N ALA A 45 31.31 -11.33 -4.96
CA ALA A 45 30.47 -10.22 -4.51
C ALA A 45 30.34 -9.13 -5.58
N ASN A 46 31.43 -8.76 -6.23
CA ASN A 46 31.41 -7.76 -7.29
C ASN A 46 30.59 -8.23 -8.50
N ASP A 47 30.71 -9.48 -8.89
CA ASP A 47 29.92 -10.05 -9.98
C ASP A 47 28.43 -10.08 -9.63
N MET A 48 28.06 -10.50 -8.42
CA MET A 48 26.66 -10.50 -7.94
C MET A 48 26.07 -9.09 -7.94
N GLU A 49 26.81 -8.11 -7.45
CA GLU A 49 26.37 -6.71 -7.43
C GLU A 49 26.22 -6.15 -8.86
N ALA A 50 27.20 -6.39 -9.75
CA ALA A 50 27.11 -5.96 -11.14
C ALA A 50 25.90 -6.54 -11.86
N TYR A 51 25.55 -7.81 -11.66
CA TYR A 51 24.35 -8.42 -12.20
C TYR A 51 23.08 -7.82 -11.61
N ALA A 52 23.04 -7.62 -10.28
CA ALA A 52 21.89 -7.02 -9.62
C ALA A 52 21.68 -5.58 -10.09
N ASP A 53 22.73 -4.78 -10.16
CA ASP A 53 22.68 -3.40 -10.61
C ASP A 53 22.27 -3.27 -12.07
N SER A 54 22.80 -4.14 -12.96
CA SER A 54 22.37 -4.16 -14.35
C SER A 54 20.91 -4.51 -14.52
N PHE A 55 20.38 -5.40 -13.67
CA PHE A 55 18.98 -5.76 -13.67
C PHE A 55 18.09 -4.65 -13.11
N LEU A 56 18.55 -3.92 -12.08
CA LEU A 56 17.81 -2.83 -11.44
C LEU A 56 17.92 -1.52 -12.21
N ALA A 57 18.84 -1.41 -13.18
CA ALA A 57 18.94 -0.24 -14.05
C ALA A 57 17.59 0.05 -14.71
N LEU A 58 17.29 1.33 -14.89
CA LEU A 58 16.07 1.77 -15.58
C LEU A 58 16.03 1.14 -16.98
N PRO A 59 14.88 0.56 -17.38
CA PRO A 59 14.69 0.13 -18.76
C PRO A 59 14.86 1.33 -19.69
N GLU A 60 15.39 1.09 -20.90
CA GLU A 60 15.51 2.13 -21.94
C GLU A 60 14.14 2.73 -22.30
N GLU A 61 13.09 1.91 -22.23
CA GLU A 61 11.72 2.37 -22.39
C GLU A 61 11.22 3.00 -21.10
N GLN A 62 10.79 4.26 -21.20
CA GLN A 62 10.22 4.97 -20.07
C GLN A 62 8.83 4.38 -19.76
N ILE A 63 8.71 3.74 -18.62
CA ILE A 63 7.44 3.26 -18.10
C ILE A 63 6.85 4.34 -17.20
N GLU A 64 5.61 4.71 -17.45
CA GLU A 64 4.82 5.57 -16.57
C GLU A 64 3.88 4.72 -15.73
N VAL A 65 3.67 5.13 -14.50
CA VAL A 65 2.79 4.42 -13.55
C VAL A 65 1.74 5.40 -13.04
N GLY A 66 0.50 5.01 -13.12
CA GLY A 66 -0.64 5.77 -12.64
C GLY A 66 -0.77 5.79 -11.11
N ALA A 67 -1.76 6.52 -10.63
CA ALA A 67 -2.04 6.67 -9.20
C ALA A 67 -2.30 5.32 -8.51
N ALA A 68 -2.97 4.40 -9.19
CA ALA A 68 -3.24 3.06 -8.68
C ALA A 68 -2.04 2.10 -8.79
N GLY A 69 -1.02 2.44 -9.56
CA GLY A 69 0.11 1.58 -9.87
C GLY A 69 -0.03 0.85 -11.21
N GLU A 70 -1.04 1.18 -12.00
CA GLU A 70 -1.21 0.69 -13.36
C GLU A 70 -0.07 1.16 -14.26
N MET A 71 0.32 0.31 -15.22
CA MET A 71 1.34 0.64 -16.21
C MET A 71 0.69 1.40 -17.35
N LEU A 72 1.16 2.62 -17.59
CA LEU A 72 0.64 3.49 -18.63
C LEU A 72 1.56 3.48 -19.85
N PRO A 73 1.00 3.51 -21.08
CA PRO A 73 1.80 3.67 -22.28
C PRO A 73 2.46 5.06 -22.26
N THR A 74 3.75 5.10 -22.66
CA THR A 74 4.49 6.34 -22.87
C THR A 74 4.27 6.86 -24.27
N GLY A 75 4.06 8.17 -24.40
CA GLY A 75 3.95 8.85 -25.71
C GLY A 75 2.51 9.17 -26.14
N ASP A 76 2.35 9.45 -27.44
CA ASP A 76 1.10 9.97 -28.04
C ASP A 76 -0.12 9.03 -27.89
N SER A 77 0.13 7.74 -27.67
CA SER A 77 -0.96 6.75 -27.43
C SER A 77 -1.82 7.07 -26.20
N ALA A 78 -1.30 7.85 -25.26
CA ALA A 78 -2.04 8.24 -24.06
C ALA A 78 -3.04 9.37 -24.31
N THR A 79 -2.80 10.20 -25.33
CA THR A 79 -3.67 11.30 -25.73
C THR A 79 -4.88 10.85 -26.55
N ASP A 80 -4.75 9.70 -27.21
CA ASP A 80 -5.81 9.15 -28.06
C ASP A 80 -6.87 8.33 -27.29
N ARG A 81 -6.77 8.23 -25.98
CA ARG A 81 -7.74 7.53 -25.13
C ARG A 81 -8.38 8.50 -24.13
N PRO A 82 -9.44 9.21 -24.53
CA PRO A 82 -10.14 10.14 -23.65
C PRO A 82 -10.92 9.45 -22.52
N ASP A 83 -11.06 8.13 -22.60
CA ASP A 83 -11.68 7.25 -21.61
C ASP A 83 -10.72 6.79 -20.50
N LEU A 84 -9.40 7.10 -20.61
CA LEU A 84 -8.49 6.89 -19.51
C LEU A 84 -8.76 7.87 -18.38
N ILE A 85 -8.88 7.34 -17.19
CA ILE A 85 -9.02 8.10 -15.94
C ILE A 85 -7.88 9.11 -15.83
N ASP A 86 -8.19 10.34 -15.40
CA ASP A 86 -7.18 11.39 -15.14
C ASP A 86 -6.32 11.00 -13.94
N THR A 87 -5.28 10.25 -14.22
CA THR A 87 -4.42 9.63 -13.22
C THR A 87 -3.11 10.41 -13.03
N VAL A 88 -2.57 10.37 -11.81
CA VAL A 88 -1.26 10.95 -11.51
C VAL A 88 -0.17 10.04 -12.06
N ARG A 89 0.51 10.50 -13.09
CA ARG A 89 1.62 9.78 -13.73
C ARG A 89 2.94 10.01 -13.00
N SER A 90 3.74 8.98 -12.92
CA SER A 90 5.09 9.06 -12.38
C SER A 90 6.04 8.20 -13.23
N LYS A 91 7.32 8.57 -13.25
CA LYS A 91 8.39 7.79 -13.88
C LYS A 91 9.14 7.03 -12.77
N PRO A 92 8.71 5.82 -12.45
CA PRO A 92 9.31 5.04 -11.36
C PRO A 92 10.62 4.41 -11.81
N ASP A 93 11.45 4.07 -10.84
CA ASP A 93 12.50 3.09 -11.05
C ASP A 93 11.91 1.67 -11.25
N LYS A 94 12.76 0.74 -11.68
CA LYS A 94 12.34 -0.65 -11.94
C LYS A 94 11.75 -1.33 -10.70
N VAL A 95 12.26 -1.03 -9.50
CA VAL A 95 11.75 -1.58 -8.23
C VAL A 95 10.32 -1.12 -7.98
N THR A 96 10.08 0.17 -8.13
CA THR A 96 8.75 0.77 -7.93
C THR A 96 7.74 0.24 -8.95
N ALA A 97 8.15 0.11 -10.23
CA ALA A 97 7.31 -0.44 -11.28
C ALA A 97 6.90 -1.89 -10.99
N GLN A 98 7.85 -2.75 -10.64
CA GLN A 98 7.55 -4.15 -10.29
C GLN A 98 6.72 -4.28 -9.01
N ALA A 99 6.97 -3.45 -8.00
CA ALA A 99 6.15 -3.43 -6.79
C ALA A 99 4.71 -2.99 -7.08
N SER A 100 4.50 -2.08 -8.02
CA SER A 100 3.17 -1.68 -8.47
C SER A 100 2.46 -2.83 -9.16
N LEU A 101 3.13 -3.51 -10.09
CA LEU A 101 2.59 -4.68 -10.78
C LEU A 101 2.20 -5.79 -9.79
N ALA A 102 3.09 -6.14 -8.87
CA ALA A 102 2.82 -7.17 -7.86
C ALA A 102 1.59 -6.84 -6.98
N ARG A 103 1.39 -5.56 -6.63
CA ARG A 103 0.18 -5.12 -5.90
C ARG A 103 -1.08 -5.31 -6.73
N LEU A 104 -1.06 -4.98 -8.03
CA LEU A 104 -2.21 -5.15 -8.91
C LEU A 104 -2.55 -6.64 -9.13
N GLU A 105 -1.54 -7.51 -9.25
CA GLU A 105 -1.74 -8.96 -9.32
C GLU A 105 -2.42 -9.52 -8.06
N LEU A 106 -2.00 -9.08 -6.86
CA LEU A 106 -2.66 -9.46 -5.62
C LEU A 106 -4.12 -8.99 -5.57
N LEU A 107 -4.40 -7.77 -6.04
CA LEU A 107 -5.76 -7.24 -6.11
C LEU A 107 -6.63 -8.01 -7.10
N ALA A 108 -6.07 -8.40 -8.25
CA ALA A 108 -6.78 -9.24 -9.23
C ALA A 108 -7.25 -10.56 -8.60
N GLN A 109 -6.41 -11.19 -7.76
CA GLN A 109 -6.78 -12.41 -7.03
C GLN A 109 -7.94 -12.20 -6.05
N THR A 110 -8.10 -11.01 -5.49
CA THR A 110 -9.23 -10.68 -4.59
C THR A 110 -10.52 -10.34 -5.35
N GLY A 111 -10.44 -10.15 -6.67
CA GLY A 111 -11.53 -9.66 -7.51
C GLY A 111 -11.97 -8.24 -7.16
N ALA A 112 -11.03 -7.41 -6.71
CA ALA A 112 -11.23 -6.01 -6.36
C ALA A 112 -10.34 -5.06 -7.18
N LEU A 113 -9.79 -5.53 -8.32
CA LEU A 113 -8.83 -4.77 -9.12
C LEU A 113 -9.41 -3.44 -9.59
N ASP A 114 -10.55 -3.46 -10.28
CA ASP A 114 -11.18 -2.25 -10.85
C ASP A 114 -11.52 -1.24 -9.76
N LEU A 115 -12.08 -1.74 -8.64
CA LEU A 115 -12.42 -0.89 -7.49
C LEU A 115 -11.17 -0.26 -6.86
N ALA A 116 -10.06 -1.00 -6.81
CA ALA A 116 -8.82 -0.51 -6.22
C ALA A 116 -8.12 0.51 -7.13
N VAL A 117 -8.16 0.32 -8.44
CA VAL A 117 -7.65 1.27 -9.43
C VAL A 117 -8.45 2.57 -9.34
N ASP A 118 -9.77 2.50 -9.41
CA ASP A 118 -10.68 3.64 -9.27
C ASP A 118 -10.48 4.39 -7.93
N THR A 119 -10.38 3.65 -6.83
CA THR A 119 -10.15 4.24 -5.50
C THR A 119 -8.82 4.99 -5.45
N ALA A 120 -7.73 4.39 -5.92
CA ALA A 120 -6.41 5.00 -5.87
C ALA A 120 -6.32 6.23 -6.79
N ASP A 121 -6.98 6.19 -7.94
CA ASP A 121 -7.06 7.33 -8.85
C ASP A 121 -7.92 8.45 -8.27
N THR A 122 -9.11 8.14 -7.77
CA THR A 122 -10.00 9.11 -7.12
C THR A 122 -9.32 9.85 -5.98
N ILE A 123 -8.56 9.16 -5.14
CA ILE A 123 -7.80 9.79 -4.06
C ILE A 123 -6.50 10.44 -4.55
N ARG A 124 -6.12 10.26 -5.81
CA ARG A 124 -4.85 10.72 -6.40
C ARG A 124 -3.65 10.32 -5.54
N ALA A 125 -3.44 9.02 -5.39
CA ALA A 125 -2.37 8.47 -4.57
C ALA A 125 -0.99 8.89 -5.08
N ARG A 126 -0.24 9.66 -4.27
CA ARG A 126 1.01 10.33 -4.67
C ARG A 126 2.25 9.49 -4.47
N ASN A 127 2.18 8.50 -3.61
CA ASN A 127 3.33 7.67 -3.24
C ASN A 127 2.92 6.24 -2.91
N SER A 128 3.92 5.37 -2.76
CA SER A 128 3.70 3.95 -2.46
C SER A 128 2.93 3.70 -1.17
N LEU A 129 3.09 4.53 -0.13
CA LEU A 129 2.36 4.38 1.13
C LEU A 129 0.87 4.65 0.95
N GLU A 130 0.51 5.69 0.22
CA GLU A 130 -0.89 5.98 -0.09
C GLU A 130 -1.52 4.87 -0.92
N LYS A 131 -0.80 4.31 -1.92
CA LYS A 131 -1.25 3.14 -2.70
C LYS A 131 -1.43 1.91 -1.82
N MET A 132 -0.51 1.65 -0.89
CA MET A 132 -0.59 0.54 0.07
C MET A 132 -1.76 0.67 1.05
N VAL A 133 -2.31 1.86 1.24
CA VAL A 133 -3.52 2.09 2.04
C VAL A 133 -4.76 2.04 1.16
N ALA A 134 -4.74 2.65 -0.03
CA ALA A 134 -5.88 2.69 -0.95
C ALA A 134 -6.33 1.30 -1.41
N HIS A 135 -5.40 0.44 -1.79
CA HIS A 135 -5.71 -0.89 -2.30
C HIS A 135 -6.41 -1.80 -1.28
N PRO A 136 -5.93 -1.95 -0.03
CA PRO A 136 -6.66 -2.70 1.00
C PRO A 136 -8.01 -2.09 1.37
N ILE A 137 -8.16 -0.77 1.34
CA ILE A 137 -9.45 -0.10 1.55
C ILE A 137 -10.47 -0.58 0.53
N ALA A 138 -10.13 -0.55 -0.75
CA ALA A 138 -11.00 -1.02 -1.82
C ALA A 138 -11.32 -2.52 -1.69
N ALA A 139 -10.31 -3.35 -1.40
CA ALA A 139 -10.49 -4.78 -1.19
C ALA A 139 -11.40 -5.08 0.02
N ALA A 140 -11.22 -4.38 1.14
CA ALA A 140 -12.06 -4.52 2.33
C ALA A 140 -13.52 -4.15 2.03
N HIS A 141 -13.76 -3.05 1.31
CA HIS A 141 -15.10 -2.68 0.87
C HIS A 141 -15.73 -3.74 -0.02
N GLY A 142 -15.01 -4.20 -1.06
CA GLY A 142 -15.51 -5.23 -1.96
C GLY A 142 -15.85 -6.54 -1.24
N LEU A 143 -15.01 -6.97 -0.29
CA LEU A 143 -15.27 -8.16 0.53
C LEU A 143 -16.45 -7.96 1.47
N ALA A 144 -16.58 -6.77 2.09
CA ALA A 144 -17.75 -6.46 2.94
C ALA A 144 -19.05 -6.60 2.17
N MET A 145 -19.11 -6.05 0.96
CA MET A 145 -20.31 -6.14 0.11
C MET A 145 -20.60 -7.59 -0.31
N LYS A 146 -19.57 -8.36 -0.67
CA LYS A 146 -19.72 -9.78 -1.01
C LYS A 146 -20.24 -10.61 0.17
N PHE A 147 -19.72 -10.39 1.37
CA PHE A 147 -20.19 -11.08 2.57
C PHE A 147 -21.62 -10.67 2.96
N ALA A 148 -21.97 -9.39 2.85
CA ALA A 148 -23.32 -8.91 3.10
C ALA A 148 -24.33 -9.54 2.12
N ALA A 149 -24.05 -9.54 0.82
CA ALA A 149 -24.89 -10.17 -0.19
C ALA A 149 -25.04 -11.68 0.05
N LYS A 150 -23.93 -12.36 0.43
CA LYS A 150 -23.98 -13.78 0.73
C LYS A 150 -24.78 -14.09 1.99
N SER A 151 -24.71 -13.22 3.02
CA SER A 151 -25.54 -13.33 4.23
C SER A 151 -27.02 -13.25 3.88
N GLU A 152 -27.42 -12.30 3.05
CA GLU A 152 -28.80 -12.14 2.59
C GLU A 152 -29.29 -13.37 1.80
N GLN A 153 -28.46 -13.90 0.91
CA GLN A 153 -28.76 -15.13 0.20
C GLN A 153 -29.02 -16.30 1.14
N MET A 154 -28.22 -16.45 2.23
CA MET A 154 -28.43 -17.52 3.19
C MET A 154 -29.77 -17.41 3.92
N LEU A 155 -30.22 -16.20 4.21
CA LEU A 155 -31.55 -15.95 4.80
C LEU A 155 -32.67 -16.22 3.80
N GLY A 156 -32.47 -15.85 2.51
CA GLY A 156 -33.46 -16.08 1.45
C GLY A 156 -33.65 -17.54 1.03
N PHE A 157 -32.70 -18.43 1.33
CA PHE A 157 -32.82 -19.87 1.07
C PHE A 157 -33.71 -20.61 2.07
N VAL A 158 -34.10 -19.99 3.18
CA VAL A 158 -34.96 -20.62 4.20
C VAL A 158 -36.42 -20.48 3.80
N THR A 159 -37.05 -21.58 3.52
CA THR A 159 -38.50 -21.66 3.26
C THR A 159 -39.25 -22.16 4.47
N SER A 160 -40.57 -21.88 4.56
CA SER A 160 -41.43 -22.37 5.61
C SER A 160 -41.53 -23.90 5.69
N TRP A 161 -41.08 -24.60 4.66
CA TRP A 161 -41.07 -26.06 4.55
C TRP A 161 -39.75 -26.68 5.04
N ASP A 162 -38.73 -25.87 5.31
CA ASP A 162 -37.46 -26.39 5.78
C ASP A 162 -37.53 -26.85 7.25
N THR A 163 -36.71 -27.88 7.56
CA THR A 163 -36.60 -28.35 8.95
C THR A 163 -35.97 -27.28 9.83
N THR A 164 -36.38 -27.25 11.12
CA THR A 164 -35.83 -26.32 12.12
C THR A 164 -34.30 -26.34 12.17
N ALA A 165 -33.70 -27.53 12.04
CA ALA A 165 -32.23 -27.67 12.01
C ALA A 165 -31.60 -26.96 10.80
N ARG A 166 -32.21 -27.05 9.64
CA ARG A 166 -31.72 -26.39 8.43
C ARG A 166 -31.83 -24.86 8.53
N GLN A 167 -32.95 -24.39 9.07
CA GLN A 167 -33.15 -22.96 9.34
C GLN A 167 -32.10 -22.43 10.34
N GLN A 168 -31.79 -23.17 11.41
CA GLN A 168 -30.78 -22.79 12.38
C GLN A 168 -29.39 -22.71 11.77
N VAL A 169 -28.99 -23.68 10.93
CA VAL A 169 -27.70 -23.66 10.23
C VAL A 169 -27.60 -22.46 9.29
N SER A 170 -28.64 -22.19 8.50
CA SER A 170 -28.68 -21.07 7.57
C SER A 170 -28.57 -19.72 8.29
N ASN A 171 -29.31 -19.54 9.38
CA ASN A 171 -29.27 -18.35 10.21
C ASN A 171 -27.90 -18.14 10.88
N LEU A 172 -27.25 -19.23 11.32
CA LEU A 172 -25.91 -19.18 11.90
C LEU A 172 -24.88 -18.73 10.86
N GLU A 173 -24.92 -19.33 9.66
CA GLU A 173 -24.02 -18.94 8.57
C GLU A 173 -24.26 -17.51 8.09
N ALA A 174 -25.52 -17.08 7.97
CA ALA A 174 -25.88 -15.70 7.67
C ALA A 174 -25.29 -14.73 8.71
N SER A 175 -25.41 -15.04 10.00
CA SER A 175 -24.84 -14.24 11.07
C SER A 175 -23.31 -14.17 11.03
N ARG A 176 -22.62 -15.29 10.72
CA ARG A 176 -21.17 -15.32 10.54
C ARG A 176 -20.72 -14.43 9.38
N LEU A 177 -21.43 -14.49 8.26
CA LEU A 177 -21.15 -13.67 7.08
C LEU A 177 -21.41 -12.19 7.36
N ALA A 178 -22.50 -11.85 8.04
CA ALA A 178 -22.80 -10.49 8.47
C ALA A 178 -21.70 -9.91 9.39
N ASN A 179 -21.24 -10.71 10.35
CA ASN A 179 -20.12 -10.31 11.22
C ASN A 179 -18.82 -10.12 10.45
N SER A 180 -18.55 -10.96 9.44
CA SER A 180 -17.39 -10.78 8.55
C SER A 180 -17.50 -9.50 7.72
N ALA A 181 -18.69 -9.20 7.19
CA ALA A 181 -18.97 -7.95 6.50
C ALA A 181 -18.71 -6.72 7.40
N ALA A 182 -19.20 -6.75 8.64
CA ALA A 182 -19.00 -5.68 9.61
C ALA A 182 -17.51 -5.44 9.91
N ARG A 183 -16.72 -6.53 10.11
CA ARG A 183 -15.27 -6.44 10.33
C ARG A 183 -14.51 -5.85 9.11
N MET A 184 -14.90 -6.23 7.90
CA MET A 184 -14.31 -5.66 6.69
C MET A 184 -14.67 -4.19 6.53
N MET A 185 -15.91 -3.80 6.88
CA MET A 185 -16.32 -2.39 6.86
C MET A 185 -15.57 -1.57 7.93
N GLU A 186 -15.30 -2.14 9.09
CA GLU A 186 -14.44 -1.50 10.10
C GLU A 186 -13.01 -1.31 9.56
N SER A 187 -12.43 -2.33 8.92
CA SER A 187 -11.11 -2.22 8.28
C SER A 187 -11.08 -1.14 7.22
N PHE A 188 -12.13 -1.02 6.40
CA PHE A 188 -12.31 0.06 5.44
C PHE A 188 -12.28 1.43 6.13
N ASN A 189 -13.08 1.62 7.17
CA ASN A 189 -13.14 2.89 7.92
C ASN A 189 -11.78 3.24 8.56
N GLN A 190 -11.08 2.26 9.14
CA GLN A 190 -9.74 2.46 9.70
C GLN A 190 -8.71 2.83 8.62
N GLY A 191 -8.84 2.24 7.44
CA GLY A 191 -8.02 2.61 6.28
C GLY A 191 -8.23 4.08 5.87
N LEU A 192 -9.47 4.55 5.79
CA LEU A 192 -9.79 5.96 5.50
C LEU A 192 -9.20 6.91 6.54
N LEU A 193 -9.31 6.58 7.82
CA LEU A 193 -8.71 7.37 8.91
C LEU A 193 -7.17 7.38 8.82
N THR A 194 -6.57 6.27 8.39
CA THR A 194 -5.12 6.18 8.19
C THR A 194 -4.69 7.07 7.02
N LEU A 195 -5.43 7.05 5.92
CA LEU A 195 -5.17 7.92 4.77
C LEU A 195 -5.28 9.40 5.14
N ASP A 196 -6.31 9.76 5.88
CA ASP A 196 -6.49 11.12 6.38
C ASP A 196 -5.31 11.56 7.25
N ARG A 197 -4.84 10.71 8.16
CA ARG A 197 -3.67 10.98 9.01
C ARG A 197 -2.37 11.10 8.20
N LEU A 198 -2.19 10.30 7.17
CA LEU A 198 -1.02 10.38 6.28
C LEU A 198 -0.98 11.72 5.53
N ARG A 199 -2.13 12.24 5.12
CA ARG A 199 -2.24 13.47 4.33
C ARG A 199 -2.25 14.74 5.16
N ASN A 200 -3.01 14.74 6.22
CA ASN A 200 -3.29 15.92 7.02
C ASN A 200 -2.47 15.99 8.32
N GLY A 201 -1.72 14.93 8.65
CA GLY A 201 -1.06 14.80 9.94
C GLY A 201 -2.06 14.64 11.08
N ARG A 202 -1.55 14.49 12.29
CA ARG A 202 -2.39 14.58 13.49
C ARG A 202 -2.60 16.05 13.82
N GLN A 203 -3.75 16.59 13.50
CA GLN A 203 -4.18 17.85 14.11
C GLN A 203 -4.57 17.55 15.55
N GLN A 204 -3.71 17.92 16.49
CA GLN A 204 -4.07 17.90 17.89
C GLN A 204 -4.89 19.16 18.16
N LEU A 205 -6.20 19.02 18.28
CA LEU A 205 -7.06 20.10 18.74
C LEU A 205 -6.89 20.22 20.25
N VAL A 206 -5.99 21.07 20.70
CA VAL A 206 -5.86 21.40 22.12
C VAL A 206 -6.86 22.51 22.43
N THR A 207 -7.98 22.17 23.02
CA THR A 207 -8.93 23.15 23.56
C THR A 207 -8.45 23.56 24.94
N VAL A 208 -7.75 24.66 25.04
CA VAL A 208 -7.37 25.23 26.35
C VAL A 208 -8.51 26.14 26.82
N GLN A 209 -9.26 25.67 27.81
CA GLN A 209 -10.24 26.49 28.50
C GLN A 209 -9.52 27.23 29.67
N HIS A 210 -9.22 28.47 29.47
CA HIS A 210 -8.80 29.35 30.59
C HIS A 210 -10.04 29.95 31.25
N VAL A 211 -10.39 29.43 32.41
CA VAL A 211 -11.42 30.02 33.25
C VAL A 211 -10.73 30.91 34.28
N ASN A 212 -10.75 32.22 34.06
CA ASN A 212 -10.25 33.18 35.02
C ASN A 212 -11.43 33.65 35.89
N VAL A 213 -11.50 33.15 37.12
CA VAL A 213 -12.53 33.55 38.07
C VAL A 213 -11.90 34.57 39.03
N ALA A 214 -12.16 35.85 38.82
CA ALA A 214 -11.88 36.91 39.81
C ALA A 214 -13.07 37.02 40.76
N ASN A 215 -12.81 37.35 42.01
CA ASN A 215 -13.85 37.54 43.04
C ASN A 215 -14.95 38.49 42.54
N GLY A 216 -16.14 37.97 42.28
CA GLY A 216 -17.30 38.74 41.82
C GLY A 216 -17.50 38.80 40.29
N GLY A 217 -16.71 38.05 39.49
CA GLY A 217 -16.76 38.08 38.04
C GLY A 217 -17.52 36.92 37.40
N GLN A 218 -18.14 37.16 36.24
CA GLN A 218 -18.73 36.15 35.36
C GLN A 218 -17.64 35.43 34.54
N ALA A 219 -17.68 34.11 34.48
CA ALA A 219 -16.76 33.33 33.63
C ALA A 219 -17.24 33.36 32.16
N ILE A 220 -16.41 33.85 31.26
CA ILE A 220 -16.64 33.74 29.81
C ILE A 220 -15.85 32.54 29.29
N VAL A 221 -16.52 31.51 28.85
CA VAL A 221 -15.88 30.35 28.15
C VAL A 221 -15.73 30.74 26.69
N ALA A 222 -14.49 31.01 26.24
CA ALA A 222 -14.21 31.27 24.82
C ALA A 222 -13.99 29.94 24.09
N GLY A 223 -14.72 29.74 23.03
CA GLY A 223 -14.55 28.59 22.13
C GLY A 223 -13.23 28.65 21.34
N ALA A 224 -12.91 27.56 20.67
CA ALA A 224 -11.65 27.22 20.04
C ALA A 224 -10.86 28.38 19.41
N VAL A 225 -9.58 28.52 19.81
CA VAL A 225 -8.60 29.40 19.15
C VAL A 225 -7.95 28.61 17.99
N LYS A 226 -8.27 28.97 16.74
CA LYS A 226 -7.52 28.49 15.57
C LYS A 226 -6.18 29.21 15.51
N ASN A 227 -5.10 28.53 15.83
CA ASN A 227 -3.76 29.04 15.58
C ASN A 227 -3.50 28.99 14.07
N ARG A 228 -3.50 30.14 13.41
CA ARG A 228 -3.02 30.31 12.04
C ARG A 228 -1.50 30.38 12.10
N ASP A 229 -0.83 29.30 11.70
CA ASP A 229 0.62 29.35 11.44
C ASP A 229 0.90 30.39 10.37
N SER A 230 1.42 31.52 10.80
CA SER A 230 1.96 32.54 9.91
C SER A 230 3.32 32.08 9.41
N ARG A 231 3.36 31.32 8.31
CA ARG A 231 4.57 31.20 7.50
C ARG A 231 4.86 32.59 6.90
N ARG A 232 5.59 33.40 7.64
CA ARG A 232 6.25 34.59 7.07
C ARG A 232 7.40 34.13 6.20
N ARG A 233 7.31 34.49 4.94
CA ARG A 233 8.40 34.58 3.97
C ARG A 233 9.50 35.45 4.55
N GLY A 234 10.72 34.89 4.71
CA GLY A 234 11.95 35.67 4.77
C GLY A 234 12.52 35.75 3.38
N GLY A 235 12.91 36.94 2.97
CA GLY A 235 13.42 37.34 1.69
C GLY A 235 14.74 36.70 1.23
#